data_87ebec381197e5abed2999c5b2452ed2
#
_entry.id   87ebec381197e5abed2999c5b2452ed2
#
_cell.length_a   1.000
_cell.length_b   1.000
_cell.length_c   1.000
_cell.angle_alpha   90.00
_cell.angle_beta   90.00
_cell.angle_gamma   90.00
#
_symmetry.space_group_name_H-M   'P 1'
#
loop_
_entity.id
_entity.type
_entity.pdbx_description
1 polymer ?
#
loop_
_entity_poly.entity_id
_entity_poly.type
_entity_poly.pdbx_seq_one_letter_code
_entity_poly.pdbx_strand_id
1 'polypeptide(L)'
;DNELLENFRERSGTIFHPTSTCRMGQTAQDSVLDARLRVHGVRGLRVIDASAFPNLTSGNTNAPVMMLAARGADLIMQDANNPF
;
A
#
# COMPACT_ATOMS: atom_id res chain seq x y z
N ASP A 1 5.16 -31.72 9.39
CA ASP A 1 5.70 -32.10 10.69
C ASP A 1 4.97 -31.33 11.78
N ASN A 2 4.41 -32.07 12.75
CA ASN A 2 3.63 -31.47 13.84
C ASN A 2 4.49 -30.62 14.78
N GLU A 3 5.72 -31.01 15.02
CA GLU A 3 6.65 -30.25 15.87
C GLU A 3 7.02 -28.91 15.24
N LEU A 4 7.26 -28.88 13.94
CA LEU A 4 7.55 -27.64 13.23
C LEU A 4 6.34 -26.70 13.24
N LEU A 5 5.15 -27.25 13.03
CA LEU A 5 3.93 -26.47 13.04
C LEU A 5 3.66 -25.88 14.43
N GLU A 6 3.84 -26.67 15.48
CA GLU A 6 3.67 -26.21 16.85
C GLU A 6 4.67 -25.12 17.21
N ASN A 7 5.94 -25.31 16.83
CA ASN A 7 6.98 -24.31 17.06
C ASN A 7 6.67 -23.01 16.31
N PHE A 8 6.19 -23.12 15.08
CA PHE A 8 5.77 -21.96 14.29
C PHE A 8 4.65 -21.20 15.00
N ARG A 9 3.63 -21.90 15.49
CA ARG A 9 2.51 -21.28 16.20
C ARG A 9 2.93 -20.55 17.48
N GLU A 10 3.85 -21.12 18.23
CA GLU A 10 4.29 -20.56 19.51
C GLU A 10 5.24 -19.37 19.36
N ARG A 11 6.11 -19.40 18.32
CA ARG A 11 7.20 -18.44 18.16
C ARG A 11 6.99 -17.40 17.09
N SER A 12 5.96 -17.58 16.26
CA SER A 12 5.67 -16.63 15.21
C SER A 12 4.99 -15.40 15.77
N GLY A 13 5.24 -14.28 15.13
CA GLY A 13 4.59 -13.01 15.43
C GLY A 13 4.62 -12.13 14.20
N THR A 14 4.13 -10.93 14.36
CA THR A 14 4.15 -9.93 13.29
C THR A 14 5.18 -8.86 13.61
N ILE A 15 5.81 -8.32 12.58
CA ILE A 15 6.66 -7.13 12.70
C ILE A 15 5.85 -5.84 12.51
N PHE A 16 4.51 -5.97 12.40
CA PHE A 16 3.57 -4.85 12.28
C PHE A 16 3.81 -3.97 11.05
N HIS A 17 4.07 -4.61 9.90
CA HIS A 17 4.23 -3.93 8.61
C HIS A 17 3.26 -4.50 7.57
N PRO A 18 1.93 -4.36 7.80
CA PRO A 18 0.95 -4.82 6.81
C PRO A 18 0.96 -3.94 5.57
N THR A 19 0.63 -4.55 4.42
CA THR A 19 0.57 -3.86 3.13
C THR A 19 -0.65 -4.32 2.33
N SER A 20 -0.92 -3.62 1.24
CA SER A 20 -1.73 -4.09 0.11
C SER A 20 -3.26 -4.12 0.31
N THR A 21 -3.78 -3.65 1.44
CA THR A 21 -5.24 -3.62 1.66
C THR A 21 -5.95 -2.57 0.81
N CYS A 22 -5.25 -1.51 0.40
CA CYS A 22 -5.74 -0.50 -0.55
C CYS A 22 -4.82 -0.45 -1.76
N ARG A 23 -4.50 -1.60 -2.33
CA ARG A 23 -3.44 -1.70 -3.34
C ARG A 23 -3.75 -0.91 -4.60
N MET A 24 -2.70 -0.35 -5.19
CA MET A 24 -2.79 0.31 -6.49
C MET A 24 -2.82 -0.70 -7.62
N GLY A 25 -3.46 -0.34 -8.73
CA GLY A 25 -3.53 -1.17 -9.92
C GLY A 25 -4.24 -0.45 -11.05
N GLN A 26 -4.37 -1.13 -12.18
CA GLN A 26 -4.90 -0.51 -13.38
C GLN A 26 -6.43 -0.48 -13.42
N THR A 27 -7.09 -1.43 -12.74
CA THR A 27 -8.55 -1.55 -12.81
C THR A 27 -9.18 -1.56 -11.44
N ALA A 28 -10.43 -1.08 -11.35
CA ALA A 28 -11.19 -1.08 -10.11
C ALA A 28 -11.61 -2.48 -9.65
N GLN A 29 -11.49 -3.49 -10.52
CA GLN A 29 -11.88 -4.86 -10.21
C GLN A 29 -10.84 -5.59 -9.37
N ASP A 30 -9.57 -5.22 -9.49
CA ASP A 30 -8.47 -5.87 -8.79
C ASP A 30 -7.66 -4.93 -7.90
N SER A 31 -8.07 -3.68 -7.78
CA SER A 31 -7.34 -2.68 -7.00
C SER A 31 -8.28 -1.62 -6.44
N VAL A 32 -7.79 -0.93 -5.40
CA VAL A 32 -8.52 0.19 -4.78
C VAL A 32 -8.06 1.53 -5.37
N LEU A 33 -6.79 1.63 -5.74
CA LEU A 33 -6.16 2.87 -6.19
C LEU A 33 -5.64 2.76 -7.61
N ASP A 34 -5.59 3.90 -8.30
CA ASP A 34 -4.88 4.01 -9.58
C ASP A 34 -3.38 4.32 -9.34
N ALA A 35 -2.63 4.49 -10.41
CA ALA A 35 -1.19 4.76 -10.33
C ALA A 35 -0.84 6.12 -9.72
N ARG A 36 -1.82 6.99 -9.56
CA ARG A 36 -1.64 8.28 -8.88
C ARG A 36 -2.18 8.25 -7.46
N LEU A 37 -2.43 7.07 -6.90
CA LEU A 37 -2.90 6.84 -5.54
C LEU A 37 -4.32 7.40 -5.28
N ARG A 38 -5.09 7.62 -6.34
CA ARG A 38 -6.48 8.06 -6.24
C ARG A 38 -7.39 6.84 -6.15
N VAL A 39 -8.41 6.91 -5.30
CA VAL A 39 -9.38 5.83 -5.17
C VAL A 39 -10.21 5.72 -6.44
N HIS A 40 -10.26 4.52 -7.02
CA HIS A 40 -11.12 4.27 -8.20
C HIS A 40 -12.58 4.60 -7.89
N GLY A 41 -13.20 5.37 -8.76
CA GLY A 41 -14.62 5.68 -8.66
C GLY A 41 -15.01 6.74 -7.63
N VAL A 42 -14.05 7.31 -6.89
CA VAL A 42 -14.31 8.36 -5.90
C VAL A 42 -13.46 9.57 -6.26
N ARG A 43 -14.08 10.73 -6.35
CA ARG A 43 -13.37 11.97 -6.64
C ARG A 43 -12.76 12.56 -5.37
N GLY A 44 -11.54 13.07 -5.48
CA GLY A 44 -10.91 13.83 -4.42
C GLY A 44 -10.37 13.02 -3.26
N LEU A 45 -10.24 11.70 -3.40
CA LEU A 45 -9.76 10.84 -2.34
C LEU A 45 -8.52 10.07 -2.78
N ARG A 46 -7.49 10.11 -1.95
CA ARG A 46 -6.26 9.32 -2.13
C ARG A 46 -5.94 8.54 -0.87
N VAL A 47 -5.17 7.48 -1.03
CA VAL A 47 -4.58 6.74 0.08
C VAL A 47 -3.08 6.67 -0.17
N ILE A 48 -2.30 7.20 0.78
CA ILE A 48 -0.83 7.29 0.65
C ILE A 48 -0.22 6.70 1.92
N ASP A 49 -0.23 5.40 2.01
CA ASP A 49 0.41 4.66 3.09
C ASP A 49 0.77 3.25 2.60
N ALA A 50 1.28 2.40 3.47
CA ALA A 50 1.73 1.06 3.10
C ALA A 50 0.62 0.20 2.48
N SER A 51 -0.65 0.50 2.76
CA SER A 51 -1.76 -0.25 2.17
C SER A 51 -1.87 -0.08 0.66
N ALA A 52 -1.25 0.97 0.11
CA ALA A 52 -1.25 1.25 -1.34
C ALA A 52 -0.30 0.34 -2.13
N PHE A 53 0.66 -0.32 -1.49
CA PHE A 53 1.58 -1.20 -2.20
C PHE A 53 0.82 -2.37 -2.84
N PRO A 54 1.10 -2.69 -4.11
CA PRO A 54 0.42 -3.82 -4.77
C PRO A 54 0.84 -5.18 -4.20
N ASN A 55 2.05 -5.27 -3.64
CA ASN A 55 2.59 -6.49 -3.05
C ASN A 55 3.44 -6.15 -1.84
N LEU A 56 3.75 -7.17 -1.05
CA LEU A 56 4.67 -7.02 0.07
C LEU A 56 6.06 -6.64 -0.43
N THR A 57 6.69 -5.67 0.23
CA THR A 57 8.06 -5.27 -0.09
C THR A 57 9.06 -6.36 0.35
N SER A 58 10.26 -6.34 -0.23
CA SER A 58 11.28 -7.36 0.08
C SER A 58 11.96 -7.17 1.44
N GLY A 59 11.67 -6.08 2.13
CA GLY A 59 12.19 -5.77 3.46
C GLY A 59 11.17 -4.97 4.25
N ASN A 60 11.58 -4.36 5.36
CA ASN A 60 10.74 -3.51 6.16
C ASN A 60 10.17 -2.35 5.35
N THR A 61 8.96 -1.92 5.70
CA THR A 61 8.18 -0.99 4.89
C THR A 61 8.52 0.49 5.12
N ASN A 62 9.34 0.82 6.12
CA ASN A 62 9.56 2.23 6.51
C ASN A 62 10.14 3.07 5.37
N ALA A 63 11.26 2.64 4.76
CA ALA A 63 11.87 3.39 3.66
C ALA A 63 10.98 3.43 2.41
N PRO A 64 10.37 2.32 1.96
CA PRO A 64 9.40 2.36 0.85
C PRO A 64 8.21 3.29 1.13
N VAL A 65 7.68 3.33 2.35
CA VAL A 65 6.57 4.23 2.71
C VAL A 65 7.00 5.70 2.63
N MET A 66 8.19 6.01 3.10
CA MET A 66 8.72 7.38 3.00
C MET A 66 8.83 7.82 1.55
N MET A 67 9.32 6.95 0.67
CA MET A 67 9.40 7.20 -0.77
C MET A 67 8.01 7.37 -1.38
N LEU A 68 7.08 6.50 -1.03
CA LEU A 68 5.70 6.58 -1.50
C LEU A 68 5.05 7.89 -1.07
N ALA A 69 5.26 8.30 0.18
CA ALA A 69 4.73 9.57 0.70
C ALA A 69 5.28 10.77 -0.05
N ALA A 70 6.59 10.79 -0.33
CA ALA A 70 7.22 11.86 -1.11
C ALA A 70 6.64 11.92 -2.53
N ARG A 71 6.51 10.76 -3.19
CA ARG A 71 5.89 10.68 -4.52
C ARG A 71 4.42 11.10 -4.49
N GLY A 72 3.68 10.66 -3.47
CA GLY A 72 2.28 11.04 -3.29
C GLY A 72 2.09 12.54 -3.14
N ALA A 73 2.97 13.20 -2.38
CA ALA A 73 2.95 14.65 -2.23
C ALA A 73 3.17 15.35 -3.57
N ASP A 74 4.11 14.87 -4.38
CA ASP A 74 4.35 15.41 -5.73
C ASP A 74 3.11 15.26 -6.61
N LEU A 75 2.43 14.12 -6.57
CA LEU A 75 1.22 13.87 -7.34
C LEU A 75 0.10 14.82 -6.93
N ILE A 76 -0.07 15.07 -5.64
CA ILE A 76 -1.06 16.02 -5.13
C ILE A 76 -0.76 17.41 -5.67
N MET A 77 0.50 17.83 -5.60
CA MET A 77 0.90 19.16 -6.12
C MET A 77 0.68 19.29 -7.62
N GLN A 78 1.01 18.24 -8.37
CA GLN A 78 0.79 18.24 -9.84
C GLN A 78 -0.70 18.34 -10.17
N ASP A 79 -1.55 17.67 -9.41
CA ASP A 79 -2.99 17.62 -9.68
C ASP A 79 -3.74 18.80 -9.07
N ALA A 80 -3.11 19.68 -8.31
CA ALA A 80 -3.76 20.81 -7.67
C ALA A 80 -4.45 21.74 -8.68
N ASN A 81 -3.88 21.87 -9.89
CA ASN A 81 -4.42 22.70 -10.97
C ASN A 81 -5.21 21.88 -12.01
N ASN A 82 -5.31 20.58 -11.83
CA ASN A 82 -6.03 19.67 -12.73
C ASN A 82 -6.89 18.72 -11.88
N PRO A 83 -8.02 19.19 -11.34
CA PRO A 83 -8.87 18.36 -10.48
C PRO A 83 -9.36 17.10 -11.20
N PHE A 84 -9.36 16.01 -10.49
CA PHE A 84 -9.79 14.72 -11.02
C PHE A 84 -11.15 14.29 -10.51
#